data_cf53d1fd83a279ab1cf1f568d827fa44
#
_entry.id   cf53d1fd83a279ab1cf1f568d827fa44
#
_cell.length_a   1.000
_cell.length_b   1.000
_cell.length_c   1.000
_cell.angle_alpha   90.00
_cell.angle_beta   90.00
_cell.angle_gamma   90.00
#
_symmetry.space_group_name_H-M   'P 1'
#
loop_
_entity.id
_entity.type
_entity.pdbx_description
1 polymer ?
#
loop_
_entity_poly.entity_id
_entity_poly.type
_entity_poly.pdbx_seq_one_letter_code
_entity_poly.pdbx_strand_id
1 'polypeptide(L)'
;MSLPDDLKPEGPPTSVRAFVTLVTNADFAMGARALMNSLRMTGTVADLVVMHTAAVPEESLIPLRDAGVRLIRTELLPTSDAFNRAHARDALHGAAPFTKGTKPPFHTPLDNFAKLRLWQLDYDRVVFLDADTVVIRNIDRLFDYPELCAAPNVYESVADFHRMNSGVFTARPSQATFDNMLSKLDVEGAFWRRTDQTFLQSYFPDWHGLPVTYNMLQYVWFNMPDLWNWDSVKIVHFQYEKPWQDHDKVEKLRPLIDLWHSYLNGVSPDLSSLKNPS
;
A
#
# COMPACT_ATOMS: atom_id res chain seq x y z
N MET A 1 -19.73 6.54 -16.78
CA MET A 1 -18.98 7.78 -16.61
C MET A 1 -17.63 7.56 -17.30
N SER A 2 -17.14 8.46 -18.13
CA SER A 2 -15.80 8.31 -18.70
C SER A 2 -14.77 8.58 -17.59
N LEU A 3 -13.73 7.75 -17.53
CA LEU A 3 -12.61 8.01 -16.61
C LEU A 3 -11.91 9.32 -16.97
N PRO A 4 -11.33 10.01 -15.98
CA PRO A 4 -10.51 11.20 -16.25
C PRO A 4 -9.35 10.91 -17.21
N ASP A 5 -8.94 11.90 -18.00
CA ASP A 5 -7.88 11.78 -19.02
C ASP A 5 -6.52 11.36 -18.44
N ASP A 6 -6.30 11.60 -17.16
CA ASP A 6 -5.08 11.26 -16.43
C ASP A 6 -5.05 9.80 -15.91
N LEU A 7 -6.10 9.03 -16.17
CA LEU A 7 -6.16 7.58 -15.95
C LEU A 7 -6.37 6.85 -17.28
N LYS A 8 -5.50 5.89 -17.57
CA LYS A 8 -5.57 5.09 -18.80
C LYS A 8 -5.63 3.60 -18.44
N PRO A 9 -6.85 3.04 -18.29
CA PRO A 9 -7.03 1.64 -17.94
C PRO A 9 -6.81 0.73 -19.15
N GLU A 10 -6.25 -0.43 -18.89
CA GLU A 10 -6.23 -1.55 -19.83
C GLU A 10 -7.49 -2.41 -19.62
N GLY A 11 -8.51 -2.16 -20.41
CA GLY A 11 -9.78 -2.88 -20.36
C GLY A 11 -10.78 -2.36 -19.31
N PRO A 12 -12.02 -2.82 -19.38
CA PRO A 12 -13.08 -2.46 -18.45
C PRO A 12 -12.96 -3.22 -17.13
N PRO A 13 -13.61 -2.73 -16.05
CA PRO A 13 -13.75 -3.51 -14.83
C PRO A 13 -14.61 -4.76 -15.07
N THR A 14 -14.32 -5.83 -14.32
CA THR A 14 -15.11 -7.07 -14.31
C THR A 14 -15.92 -7.24 -13.03
N SER A 15 -15.64 -6.42 -12.04
CA SER A 15 -16.32 -6.36 -10.74
C SER A 15 -16.62 -4.92 -10.34
N VAL A 16 -17.53 -4.71 -9.42
CA VAL A 16 -17.74 -3.39 -8.75
C VAL A 16 -16.79 -3.17 -7.57
N ARG A 17 -15.98 -4.18 -7.25
CA ARG A 17 -15.03 -4.18 -6.12
C ARG A 17 -13.62 -4.47 -6.64
N ALA A 18 -12.63 -3.77 -6.11
CA ALA A 18 -11.25 -3.97 -6.50
C ALA A 18 -10.28 -3.90 -5.33
N PHE A 19 -9.29 -4.78 -5.34
CA PHE A 19 -8.03 -4.59 -4.61
C PHE A 19 -7.09 -3.78 -5.48
N VAL A 20 -6.59 -2.68 -4.95
CA VAL A 20 -5.79 -1.71 -5.70
C VAL A 20 -4.44 -1.51 -5.05
N THR A 21 -3.38 -1.46 -5.84
CA THR A 21 -2.06 -1.00 -5.41
C THR A 21 -1.51 0.05 -6.36
N LEU A 22 -0.46 0.75 -5.92
CA LEU A 22 0.28 1.73 -6.72
C LEU A 22 1.74 1.30 -6.83
N VAL A 23 2.29 1.36 -8.05
CA VAL A 23 3.71 1.15 -8.30
C VAL A 23 4.31 2.35 -9.05
N THR A 24 5.50 2.75 -8.64
CA THR A 24 6.19 3.95 -9.16
C THR A 24 7.57 3.63 -9.76
N ASN A 25 8.01 2.38 -9.65
CA ASN A 25 9.28 1.88 -10.23
C ASN A 25 9.24 0.37 -10.41
N ALA A 26 10.29 -0.19 -11.04
CA ALA A 26 10.41 -1.62 -11.34
C ALA A 26 10.40 -2.53 -10.09
N ASP A 27 11.07 -2.11 -9.02
CA ASP A 27 11.17 -2.91 -7.79
C ASP A 27 9.81 -3.10 -7.13
N PHE A 28 9.01 -2.03 -7.08
CA PHE A 28 7.65 -2.12 -6.55
C PHE A 28 6.69 -2.85 -7.50
N ALA A 29 6.96 -2.89 -8.81
CA ALA A 29 6.20 -3.76 -9.71
C ALA A 29 6.41 -5.25 -9.38
N MET A 30 7.62 -5.64 -8.98
CA MET A 30 7.89 -7.00 -8.46
C MET A 30 7.14 -7.25 -7.14
N GLY A 31 7.10 -6.25 -6.23
CA GLY A 31 6.29 -6.30 -5.02
C GLY A 31 4.80 -6.50 -5.32
N ALA A 32 4.26 -5.70 -6.25
CA ALA A 32 2.88 -5.84 -6.70
C ALA A 32 2.57 -7.24 -7.27
N ARG A 33 3.52 -7.87 -7.97
CA ARG A 33 3.35 -9.23 -8.46
C ARG A 33 3.16 -10.23 -7.32
N ALA A 34 3.97 -10.15 -6.27
CA ALA A 34 3.80 -11.00 -5.08
C ALA A 34 2.45 -10.75 -4.40
N LEU A 35 2.06 -9.47 -4.24
CA LEU A 35 0.77 -9.07 -3.69
C LEU A 35 -0.40 -9.65 -4.51
N MET A 36 -0.41 -9.46 -5.83
CA MET A 36 -1.50 -9.92 -6.69
C MET A 36 -1.61 -11.45 -6.71
N ASN A 37 -0.48 -12.16 -6.71
CA ASN A 37 -0.46 -13.61 -6.56
C ASN A 37 -1.05 -14.05 -5.22
N SER A 38 -0.67 -13.40 -4.13
CA SER A 38 -1.18 -13.71 -2.78
C SER A 38 -2.69 -13.50 -2.70
N LEU A 39 -3.21 -12.39 -3.20
CA LEU A 39 -4.65 -12.11 -3.28
C LEU A 39 -5.39 -13.20 -4.06
N ARG A 40 -4.89 -13.55 -5.24
CA ARG A 40 -5.50 -14.60 -6.08
C ARG A 40 -5.58 -15.95 -5.37
N MET A 41 -4.54 -16.31 -4.63
CA MET A 41 -4.52 -17.56 -3.85
C MET A 41 -5.53 -17.59 -2.70
N THR A 42 -6.07 -16.44 -2.28
CA THR A 42 -7.15 -16.40 -1.28
C THR A 42 -8.53 -16.70 -1.87
N GLY A 43 -8.64 -16.82 -3.21
CA GLY A 43 -9.89 -17.10 -3.90
C GLY A 43 -10.81 -15.89 -4.03
N THR A 44 -10.28 -14.66 -3.94
CA THR A 44 -11.10 -13.45 -4.17
C THR A 44 -11.64 -13.40 -5.59
N VAL A 45 -12.86 -12.83 -5.72
CA VAL A 45 -13.53 -12.57 -7.01
C VAL A 45 -13.53 -11.07 -7.37
N ALA A 46 -12.92 -10.24 -6.53
CA ALA A 46 -12.75 -8.83 -6.81
C ALA A 46 -11.68 -8.62 -7.90
N ASP A 47 -11.77 -7.53 -8.63
CA ASP A 47 -10.73 -7.15 -9.58
C ASP A 47 -9.40 -6.90 -8.85
N LEU A 48 -8.31 -7.29 -9.49
CA LEU A 48 -6.95 -6.99 -9.06
C LEU A 48 -6.40 -5.87 -9.94
N VAL A 49 -6.08 -4.74 -9.33
CA VAL A 49 -5.73 -3.51 -10.05
C VAL A 49 -4.36 -3.01 -9.62
N VAL A 50 -3.53 -2.69 -10.58
CA VAL A 50 -2.26 -1.99 -10.36
C VAL A 50 -2.31 -0.64 -11.08
N MET A 51 -2.33 0.43 -10.29
CA MET A 51 -2.04 1.77 -10.78
C MET A 51 -0.52 1.90 -10.94
N HIS A 52 -0.06 2.47 -12.05
CA HIS A 52 1.37 2.66 -12.28
C HIS A 52 1.68 4.01 -12.91
N THR A 53 2.81 4.59 -12.52
CA THR A 53 3.31 5.81 -13.15
C THR A 53 4.09 5.51 -14.43
N ALA A 54 4.37 6.55 -15.23
CA ALA A 54 5.19 6.43 -16.43
C ALA A 54 6.65 6.00 -16.16
N ALA A 55 7.11 6.09 -14.91
CA ALA A 55 8.45 5.67 -14.51
C ALA A 55 8.62 4.15 -14.39
N VAL A 56 7.51 3.39 -14.40
CA VAL A 56 7.57 1.92 -14.36
C VAL A 56 7.86 1.39 -15.77
N PRO A 57 8.96 0.63 -15.98
CA PRO A 57 9.27 0.05 -17.27
C PRO A 57 8.21 -0.94 -17.73
N GLU A 58 7.93 -0.98 -19.05
CA GLU A 58 6.90 -1.86 -19.62
C GLU A 58 7.18 -3.34 -19.34
N GLU A 59 8.43 -3.76 -19.40
CA GLU A 59 8.84 -5.13 -19.09
C GLU A 59 8.49 -5.57 -17.68
N SER A 60 8.42 -4.64 -16.74
CA SER A 60 7.99 -4.92 -15.34
C SER A 60 6.48 -5.08 -15.20
N LEU A 61 5.70 -4.59 -16.17
CA LEU A 61 4.24 -4.69 -16.19
C LEU A 61 3.75 -5.96 -16.90
N ILE A 62 4.52 -6.53 -17.82
CA ILE A 62 4.16 -7.74 -18.59
C ILE A 62 3.71 -8.89 -17.67
N PRO A 63 4.45 -9.28 -16.60
CA PRO A 63 4.02 -10.39 -15.75
C PRO A 63 2.70 -10.15 -15.01
N LEU A 64 2.38 -8.90 -14.72
CA LEU A 64 1.10 -8.52 -14.10
C LEU A 64 -0.05 -8.62 -15.12
N ARG A 65 0.18 -8.11 -16.33
CA ARG A 65 -0.79 -8.20 -17.44
C ARG A 65 -1.09 -9.64 -17.81
N ASP A 66 -0.06 -10.47 -17.99
CA ASP A 66 -0.20 -11.89 -18.33
C ASP A 66 -0.94 -12.68 -17.24
N ALA A 67 -0.81 -12.22 -16.02
CA ALA A 67 -1.57 -12.75 -14.89
C ALA A 67 -3.01 -12.21 -14.81
N GLY A 68 -3.50 -11.41 -15.76
CA GLY A 68 -4.86 -10.87 -15.78
C GLY A 68 -5.13 -9.78 -14.75
N VAL A 69 -4.08 -9.07 -14.29
CA VAL A 69 -4.22 -7.88 -13.46
C VAL A 69 -4.61 -6.70 -14.35
N ARG A 70 -5.62 -5.94 -13.95
CA ARG A 70 -6.00 -4.72 -14.64
C ARG A 70 -4.97 -3.63 -14.35
N LEU A 71 -4.29 -3.16 -15.39
CA LEU A 71 -3.32 -2.07 -15.28
C LEU A 71 -3.99 -0.74 -15.56
N ILE A 72 -3.68 0.26 -14.74
CA ILE A 72 -4.17 1.62 -14.91
C ILE A 72 -2.99 2.57 -14.83
N ARG A 73 -2.59 3.11 -15.99
CA ARG A 73 -1.59 4.16 -16.00
C ARG A 73 -2.15 5.41 -15.36
N THR A 74 -1.39 6.00 -14.45
CA THR A 74 -1.75 7.22 -13.74
C THR A 74 -0.62 8.24 -13.81
N GLU A 75 -0.99 9.50 -13.64
CA GLU A 75 -0.03 10.61 -13.58
C GLU A 75 0.15 11.09 -12.13
N LEU A 76 1.25 11.78 -11.86
CA LEU A 76 1.44 12.47 -10.59
C LEU A 76 0.34 13.52 -10.39
N LEU A 77 0.08 13.87 -9.14
CA LEU A 77 -0.92 14.89 -8.85
C LEU A 77 -0.46 16.27 -9.34
N PRO A 78 -1.35 17.11 -9.89
CA PRO A 78 -1.04 18.46 -10.37
C PRO A 78 -0.93 19.44 -9.18
N THR A 79 0.09 19.27 -8.36
CA THR A 79 0.37 20.10 -7.18
C THR A 79 1.29 21.27 -7.52
N SER A 80 1.27 22.33 -6.70
CA SER A 80 2.11 23.51 -6.91
C SER A 80 3.61 23.22 -6.75
N ASP A 81 4.43 24.08 -7.33
CA ASP A 81 5.89 24.02 -7.14
C ASP A 81 6.28 24.16 -5.65
N ALA A 82 5.50 24.91 -4.87
CA ALA A 82 5.73 25.05 -3.43
C ALA A 82 5.50 23.70 -2.70
N PHE A 83 4.38 23.03 -3.00
CA PHE A 83 4.09 21.69 -2.50
C PHE A 83 5.18 20.70 -2.91
N ASN A 84 5.56 20.68 -4.18
CA ASN A 84 6.55 19.76 -4.73
C ASN A 84 7.92 19.95 -4.05
N ARG A 85 8.36 21.20 -3.85
CA ARG A 85 9.60 21.47 -3.11
C ARG A 85 9.53 21.04 -1.65
N ALA A 86 8.40 21.30 -0.97
CA ALA A 86 8.24 20.93 0.44
C ALA A 86 8.22 19.41 0.65
N HIS A 87 7.73 18.66 -0.34
CA HIS A 87 7.62 17.20 -0.29
C HIS A 87 8.70 16.48 -1.13
N ALA A 88 9.64 17.22 -1.68
CA ALA A 88 10.79 16.61 -2.33
C ALA A 88 11.57 15.73 -1.34
N ARG A 89 12.16 14.65 -1.86
CA ARG A 89 12.90 13.69 -1.04
C ARG A 89 13.92 14.38 -0.12
N ASP A 90 14.72 15.27 -0.67
CA ASP A 90 15.80 15.93 0.09
C ASP A 90 15.26 16.85 1.19
N ALA A 91 14.18 17.56 0.94
CA ALA A 91 13.53 18.39 1.94
C ALA A 91 12.96 17.58 3.11
N LEU A 92 12.32 16.46 2.82
CA LEU A 92 11.70 15.61 3.83
C LEU A 92 12.72 14.77 4.60
N HIS A 93 13.77 14.27 3.96
CA HIS A 93 14.76 13.40 4.60
C HIS A 93 15.86 14.17 5.31
N GLY A 94 16.20 15.38 4.84
CA GLY A 94 17.13 16.26 5.51
C GLY A 94 16.66 16.79 6.86
N ALA A 95 15.34 16.90 7.06
CA ALA A 95 14.72 17.47 8.27
C ALA A 95 14.16 16.41 9.24
N ALA A 96 14.43 15.11 9.01
CA ALA A 96 13.65 14.06 9.68
C ALA A 96 14.33 13.44 10.90
N PRO A 97 13.92 13.80 12.13
CA PRO A 97 14.30 13.06 13.33
C PRO A 97 13.55 11.72 13.52
N PHE A 98 12.73 11.29 12.55
CA PHE A 98 11.75 10.19 12.76
C PHE A 98 12.14 8.86 12.16
N THR A 99 13.28 8.77 11.49
CA THR A 99 13.69 7.50 10.93
C THR A 99 14.98 7.06 11.58
N LYS A 100 14.92 5.96 12.27
CA LYS A 100 16.10 5.20 12.61
C LYS A 100 16.69 4.68 11.30
N GLY A 101 17.77 5.30 10.85
CA GLY A 101 18.47 4.89 9.65
C GLY A 101 18.22 5.76 8.41
N THR A 102 18.99 5.46 7.37
CA THR A 102 18.92 6.14 6.08
C THR A 102 17.73 5.64 5.27
N LYS A 103 16.87 6.53 4.79
CA LYS A 103 15.77 6.15 3.90
C LYS A 103 16.31 5.60 2.58
N PRO A 104 15.76 4.49 2.10
CA PRO A 104 16.18 3.92 0.82
C PRO A 104 16.08 4.92 -0.33
N PRO A 105 16.97 4.83 -1.35
CA PRO A 105 16.96 5.73 -2.51
C PRO A 105 15.63 5.75 -3.28
N PHE A 106 14.91 4.63 -3.29
CA PHE A 106 13.63 4.47 -4.00
C PHE A 106 12.45 5.16 -3.31
N HIS A 107 12.60 5.71 -2.12
CA HIS A 107 11.52 6.41 -1.46
C HIS A 107 11.28 7.78 -2.11
N THR A 108 10.19 7.89 -2.86
CA THR A 108 9.75 9.08 -3.59
C THR A 108 8.45 9.62 -2.99
N PRO A 109 8.53 10.52 -1.99
CA PRO A 109 7.33 10.97 -1.26
C PRO A 109 6.24 11.56 -2.14
N LEU A 110 6.63 12.29 -3.20
CA LEU A 110 5.67 12.89 -4.14
C LEU A 110 4.88 11.83 -4.91
N ASP A 111 5.56 10.77 -5.36
CA ASP A 111 4.92 9.71 -6.14
C ASP A 111 3.83 9.00 -5.33
N ASN A 112 4.05 8.86 -4.01
CA ASN A 112 3.08 8.21 -3.13
C ASN A 112 1.74 8.94 -3.05
N PHE A 113 1.71 10.26 -3.28
CA PHE A 113 0.45 11.00 -3.34
C PHE A 113 -0.41 10.61 -4.56
N ALA A 114 0.17 10.01 -5.61
CA ALA A 114 -0.61 9.45 -6.71
C ALA A 114 -1.59 8.34 -6.25
N LYS A 115 -1.40 7.78 -5.05
CA LYS A 115 -2.37 6.90 -4.38
C LYS A 115 -3.77 7.51 -4.32
N LEU A 116 -3.88 8.83 -4.14
CA LEU A 116 -5.17 9.52 -4.07
C LEU A 116 -6.01 9.40 -5.36
N ARG A 117 -5.39 9.05 -6.50
CA ARG A 117 -6.10 8.79 -7.75
C ARG A 117 -7.00 7.56 -7.69
N LEU A 118 -6.87 6.71 -6.66
CA LEU A 118 -7.79 5.61 -6.46
C LEU A 118 -9.25 6.08 -6.31
N TRP A 119 -9.48 7.32 -5.83
CA TRP A 119 -10.82 7.89 -5.74
C TRP A 119 -11.43 8.26 -7.10
N GLN A 120 -10.64 8.25 -8.17
CA GLN A 120 -11.11 8.47 -9.55
C GLN A 120 -11.46 7.16 -10.29
N LEU A 121 -11.22 6.00 -9.68
CA LEU A 121 -11.45 4.70 -10.32
C LEU A 121 -12.95 4.41 -10.48
N ASP A 122 -13.27 3.59 -11.47
CA ASP A 122 -14.63 3.15 -11.83
C ASP A 122 -15.11 1.95 -11.03
N TYR A 123 -14.97 2.00 -9.71
CA TYR A 123 -15.39 0.98 -8.76
C TYR A 123 -16.29 1.57 -7.68
N ASP A 124 -17.20 0.76 -7.14
CA ASP A 124 -18.03 1.16 -5.98
C ASP A 124 -17.26 1.07 -4.67
N ARG A 125 -16.35 0.10 -4.58
CA ARG A 125 -15.56 -0.21 -3.38
C ARG A 125 -14.14 -0.60 -3.74
N VAL A 126 -13.22 -0.02 -3.05
CA VAL A 126 -11.79 -0.31 -3.19
C VAL A 126 -11.17 -0.64 -1.84
N VAL A 127 -10.30 -1.64 -1.83
CA VAL A 127 -9.35 -1.85 -0.74
C VAL A 127 -7.96 -1.58 -1.31
N PHE A 128 -7.31 -0.56 -0.79
CA PHE A 128 -5.93 -0.25 -1.16
C PHE A 128 -4.95 -1.07 -0.32
N LEU A 129 -3.90 -1.56 -0.98
CA LEU A 129 -2.77 -2.24 -0.34
C LEU A 129 -1.47 -1.69 -0.93
N ASP A 130 -0.50 -1.34 -0.08
CA ASP A 130 0.84 -1.00 -0.55
C ASP A 130 1.48 -2.22 -1.25
N ALA A 131 2.27 -1.96 -2.31
CA ALA A 131 2.85 -3.01 -3.15
C ALA A 131 3.88 -3.91 -2.43
N ASP A 132 4.30 -3.51 -1.23
CA ASP A 132 5.16 -4.27 -0.33
C ASP A 132 4.38 -5.04 0.75
N THR A 133 3.15 -5.45 0.42
CA THR A 133 2.33 -6.33 1.27
C THR A 133 2.11 -7.70 0.62
N VAL A 134 1.77 -8.70 1.42
CA VAL A 134 1.21 -9.97 0.96
C VAL A 134 0.00 -10.36 1.80
N VAL A 135 -1.02 -10.91 1.14
CA VAL A 135 -2.27 -11.31 1.76
C VAL A 135 -2.25 -12.82 1.98
N ILE A 136 -2.33 -13.26 3.24
CA ILE A 136 -2.21 -14.69 3.58
C ILE A 136 -3.55 -15.36 3.88
N ARG A 137 -4.63 -14.57 4.02
CA ARG A 137 -6.01 -15.07 4.20
C ARG A 137 -6.99 -14.15 3.49
N ASN A 138 -8.13 -14.68 3.02
CA ASN A 138 -9.16 -13.89 2.38
C ASN A 138 -9.59 -12.69 3.25
N ILE A 139 -9.67 -11.53 2.60
CA ILE A 139 -9.99 -10.23 3.20
C ILE A 139 -11.17 -9.54 2.50
N ASP A 140 -11.94 -10.25 1.68
CA ASP A 140 -13.05 -9.67 0.90
C ASP A 140 -14.10 -8.96 1.77
N ARG A 141 -14.20 -9.36 3.04
CA ARG A 141 -15.07 -8.65 4.00
C ARG A 141 -14.73 -7.18 4.20
N LEU A 142 -13.52 -6.72 3.84
CA LEU A 142 -13.16 -5.31 3.92
C LEU A 142 -13.99 -4.45 2.97
N PHE A 143 -14.55 -5.02 1.90
CA PHE A 143 -15.46 -4.30 1.01
C PHE A 143 -16.79 -3.94 1.67
N ASP A 144 -17.16 -4.59 2.75
CA ASP A 144 -18.39 -4.32 3.48
C ASP A 144 -18.22 -3.24 4.55
N TYR A 145 -16.97 -2.81 4.81
CA TYR A 145 -16.66 -1.79 5.81
C TYR A 145 -16.84 -0.38 5.22
N PRO A 146 -17.04 0.64 6.10
CA PRO A 146 -17.14 2.02 5.65
C PRO A 146 -15.80 2.56 5.13
N GLU A 147 -15.83 3.70 4.48
CA GLU A 147 -14.68 4.54 4.24
C GLU A 147 -14.45 5.40 5.49
N LEU A 148 -13.28 5.61 5.95
CA LEU A 148 -12.00 5.00 5.77
C LEU A 148 -11.74 4.05 6.93
N CYS A 149 -11.47 2.80 6.65
CA CYS A 149 -10.99 1.86 7.67
C CYS A 149 -9.50 1.59 7.40
N ALA A 150 -8.66 1.65 8.44
CA ALA A 150 -7.24 1.35 8.34
C ALA A 150 -6.72 0.72 9.64
N ALA A 151 -5.63 -0.04 9.57
CA ALA A 151 -5.01 -0.57 10.78
C ALA A 151 -4.12 0.47 11.47
N PRO A 152 -3.89 0.36 12.77
CA PRO A 152 -3.00 1.25 13.49
C PRO A 152 -1.54 1.08 13.05
N ASN A 153 -0.78 2.16 13.18
CA ASN A 153 0.63 2.22 12.80
C ASN A 153 1.52 1.74 13.96
N VAL A 154 1.72 0.44 14.08
CA VAL A 154 2.42 -0.20 15.21
C VAL A 154 3.77 -0.75 14.75
N TYR A 155 4.87 -0.23 15.30
CA TYR A 155 6.25 -0.64 14.97
C TYR A 155 7.02 -1.24 16.14
N GLU A 156 7.21 -0.48 17.20
CA GLU A 156 8.06 -0.84 18.34
C GLU A 156 7.26 -0.94 19.63
N SER A 157 6.10 -0.30 19.66
CA SER A 157 5.20 -0.31 20.81
C SER A 157 3.78 0.02 20.37
N VAL A 158 2.83 -0.16 21.27
CA VAL A 158 1.43 0.22 21.05
C VAL A 158 1.18 1.73 21.27
N ALA A 159 2.20 2.53 21.55
CA ALA A 159 2.05 3.96 21.80
C ALA A 159 1.49 4.74 20.58
N ASP A 160 1.79 4.27 19.38
CA ASP A 160 1.31 4.87 18.12
C ASP A 160 -0.04 4.33 17.65
N PHE A 161 -0.76 3.59 18.48
CA PHE A 161 -2.04 2.96 18.14
C PHE A 161 -3.12 3.96 17.69
N HIS A 162 -3.01 5.22 18.09
CA HIS A 162 -3.88 6.33 17.68
C HIS A 162 -3.61 6.84 16.25
N ARG A 163 -2.53 6.36 15.61
CA ARG A 163 -2.17 6.75 14.25
C ARG A 163 -2.52 5.63 13.28
N MET A 164 -3.14 5.98 12.15
CA MET A 164 -3.39 5.01 11.09
C MET A 164 -2.13 4.72 10.30
N ASN A 165 -2.07 3.53 9.68
CA ASN A 165 -1.12 3.21 8.64
C ASN A 165 -1.85 3.14 7.28
N SER A 166 -1.41 3.92 6.30
CA SER A 166 -2.02 4.00 4.96
C SER A 166 -1.63 2.87 4.02
N GLY A 167 -0.92 1.85 4.50
CA GLY A 167 -0.54 0.69 3.68
C GLY A 167 -1.70 -0.25 3.39
N VAL A 168 -2.78 -0.22 4.19
CA VAL A 168 -4.02 -0.94 3.93
C VAL A 168 -5.19 -0.09 4.40
N PHE A 169 -6.11 0.22 3.49
CA PHE A 169 -7.33 0.95 3.84
C PHE A 169 -8.49 0.70 2.86
N THR A 170 -9.70 0.96 3.33
CA THR A 170 -10.93 0.90 2.52
C THR A 170 -11.28 2.28 1.97
N ALA A 171 -11.75 2.33 0.72
CA ALA A 171 -12.18 3.57 0.09
C ALA A 171 -13.43 3.38 -0.78
N ARG A 172 -14.13 4.50 -1.02
CA ARG A 172 -15.25 4.59 -1.95
C ARG A 172 -14.91 5.60 -3.04
N PRO A 173 -14.52 5.17 -4.23
CA PRO A 173 -14.21 6.07 -5.33
C PRO A 173 -15.30 7.11 -5.56
N SER A 174 -14.89 8.37 -5.68
CA SER A 174 -15.76 9.52 -5.94
C SER A 174 -14.93 10.67 -6.48
N GLN A 175 -15.23 11.15 -7.67
CA GLN A 175 -14.55 12.30 -8.26
C GLN A 175 -14.67 13.53 -7.36
N ALA A 176 -15.84 13.75 -6.75
CA ALA A 176 -16.03 14.87 -5.83
C ALA A 176 -15.13 14.79 -4.59
N THR A 177 -14.90 13.59 -4.07
CA THR A 177 -13.96 13.36 -2.96
C THR A 177 -12.53 13.64 -3.40
N PHE A 178 -12.13 13.14 -4.59
CA PHE A 178 -10.81 13.41 -5.15
C PHE A 178 -10.57 14.92 -5.33
N ASP A 179 -11.49 15.63 -5.95
CA ASP A 179 -11.38 17.08 -6.19
C ASP A 179 -11.27 17.85 -4.87
N ASN A 180 -12.04 17.45 -3.87
CA ASN A 180 -11.97 18.04 -2.53
C ASN A 180 -10.63 17.73 -1.84
N MET A 181 -10.11 16.50 -1.95
CA MET A 181 -8.78 16.15 -1.45
C MET A 181 -7.71 17.02 -2.12
N LEU A 182 -7.74 17.12 -3.43
CA LEU A 182 -6.76 17.90 -4.20
C LEU A 182 -6.77 19.38 -3.78
N SER A 183 -7.95 19.96 -3.59
CA SER A 183 -8.11 21.35 -3.13
C SER A 183 -7.55 21.60 -1.72
N LYS A 184 -7.49 20.55 -0.86
CA LYS A 184 -6.96 20.64 0.50
C LYS A 184 -5.49 20.24 0.58
N LEU A 185 -5.03 19.36 -0.29
CA LEU A 185 -3.67 18.86 -0.30
C LEU A 185 -2.65 19.98 -0.50
N ASP A 186 -2.90 20.88 -1.43
CA ASP A 186 -1.99 21.94 -1.86
C ASP A 186 -2.23 23.28 -1.15
N VAL A 187 -2.84 23.26 0.03
CA VAL A 187 -2.99 24.45 0.88
C VAL A 187 -1.85 24.49 1.88
N GLU A 188 -1.09 25.56 1.89
CA GLU A 188 0.04 25.74 2.81
C GLU A 188 -0.41 25.59 4.28
N GLY A 189 0.23 24.70 5.00
CA GLY A 189 -0.05 24.44 6.41
C GLY A 189 -1.34 23.65 6.70
N ALA A 190 -2.12 23.26 5.68
CA ALA A 190 -3.40 22.59 5.88
C ALA A 190 -3.28 21.18 6.48
N PHE A 191 -2.18 20.49 6.21
CA PHE A 191 -1.84 19.28 6.92
C PHE A 191 -0.34 19.28 7.23
N TRP A 192 -0.04 18.65 8.35
CA TRP A 192 1.31 18.64 8.82
C TRP A 192 2.07 17.44 8.29
N ARG A 193 2.94 17.69 7.30
CA ARG A 193 4.09 16.86 6.88
C ARG A 193 3.86 15.56 6.14
N ARG A 194 4.53 15.43 5.07
CA ARG A 194 5.45 14.39 4.59
C ARG A 194 4.87 13.33 3.70
N THR A 195 3.71 12.74 3.99
CA THR A 195 3.28 11.56 3.27
C THR A 195 1.79 11.56 3.05
N ASP A 196 1.35 10.75 2.09
CA ASP A 196 -0.03 10.37 1.87
C ASP A 196 -0.73 9.93 3.17
N GLN A 197 -0.05 9.20 4.04
CA GLN A 197 -0.59 8.75 5.33
C GLN A 197 -0.99 9.91 6.22
N THR A 198 -0.12 10.91 6.37
CA THR A 198 -0.40 12.07 7.21
C THR A 198 -1.56 12.90 6.66
N PHE A 199 -1.62 13.03 5.33
CA PHE A 199 -2.72 13.69 4.65
C PHE A 199 -4.04 12.94 4.86
N LEU A 200 -4.07 11.64 4.60
CA LEU A 200 -5.28 10.82 4.75
C LEU A 200 -5.80 10.83 6.18
N GLN A 201 -4.93 10.73 7.18
CA GLN A 201 -5.34 10.82 8.58
C GLN A 201 -5.91 12.19 8.94
N SER A 202 -5.39 13.27 8.36
CA SER A 202 -5.92 14.63 8.54
C SER A 202 -7.25 14.84 7.80
N TYR A 203 -7.38 14.26 6.61
CA TYR A 203 -8.58 14.38 5.78
C TYR A 203 -9.75 13.56 6.33
N PHE A 204 -9.47 12.38 6.88
CA PHE A 204 -10.43 11.49 7.54
C PHE A 204 -10.13 11.40 9.05
N PRO A 205 -10.42 12.43 9.84
CA PRO A 205 -10.07 12.45 11.27
C PRO A 205 -10.79 11.36 12.07
N ASP A 206 -11.98 10.95 11.62
CA ASP A 206 -12.81 9.91 12.24
C ASP A 206 -12.63 8.54 11.56
N TRP A 207 -11.41 8.23 11.08
CA TRP A 207 -11.14 6.93 10.49
C TRP A 207 -11.44 5.77 11.43
N HIS A 208 -11.88 4.62 10.89
CA HIS A 208 -12.23 3.44 11.67
C HIS A 208 -11.04 2.48 11.80
N GLY A 209 -10.75 2.04 13.02
CA GLY A 209 -9.64 1.12 13.29
C GLY A 209 -9.95 -0.32 12.83
N LEU A 210 -9.12 -0.86 11.92
CA LEU A 210 -9.05 -2.29 11.66
C LEU A 210 -8.17 -2.97 12.73
N PRO A 211 -8.40 -4.27 13.01
CA PRO A 211 -7.43 -5.04 13.78
C PRO A 211 -6.03 -4.96 13.14
N VAL A 212 -4.98 -4.88 13.95
CA VAL A 212 -3.58 -4.81 13.49
C VAL A 212 -3.22 -5.96 12.52
N THR A 213 -3.88 -7.09 12.65
CA THR A 213 -3.71 -8.27 11.78
C THR A 213 -4.05 -8.05 10.31
N TYR A 214 -4.78 -6.97 9.97
CA TYR A 214 -5.05 -6.56 8.59
C TYR A 214 -3.94 -5.69 7.98
N ASN A 215 -2.92 -5.34 8.75
CA ASN A 215 -1.72 -4.66 8.27
C ASN A 215 -0.58 -4.94 9.25
N MET A 216 -0.20 -6.22 9.37
CA MET A 216 0.82 -6.66 10.31
C MET A 216 2.20 -6.25 9.80
N LEU A 217 2.75 -5.21 10.39
CA LEU A 217 4.04 -4.66 10.00
C LEU A 217 5.17 -5.63 10.38
N GLN A 218 6.14 -5.86 9.49
CA GLN A 218 7.25 -6.79 9.74
C GLN A 218 8.05 -6.47 11.02
N TYR A 219 8.05 -5.22 11.47
CA TYR A 219 8.73 -4.81 12.70
C TYR A 219 8.08 -5.37 13.97
N VAL A 220 6.79 -5.70 13.92
CA VAL A 220 6.10 -6.38 15.02
C VAL A 220 6.70 -7.77 15.25
N TRP A 221 7.19 -8.42 14.19
CA TRP A 221 7.80 -9.75 14.24
C TRP A 221 8.90 -9.88 15.30
N PHE A 222 9.74 -8.87 15.46
CA PHE A 222 10.88 -8.91 16.37
C PHE A 222 10.84 -7.89 17.52
N ASN A 223 9.97 -6.85 17.42
CA ASN A 223 9.83 -5.87 18.51
C ASN A 223 8.72 -6.25 19.49
N MET A 224 7.67 -6.91 19.01
CA MET A 224 6.50 -7.28 19.80
C MET A 224 6.01 -8.68 19.40
N PRO A 225 6.83 -9.72 19.58
CA PRO A 225 6.52 -11.07 19.13
C PRO A 225 5.20 -11.61 19.69
N ASP A 226 4.82 -11.22 20.91
CA ASP A 226 3.55 -11.64 21.54
C ASP A 226 2.29 -11.14 20.81
N LEU A 227 2.41 -10.11 19.98
CA LEU A 227 1.32 -9.65 19.11
C LEU A 227 1.21 -10.43 17.81
N TRP A 228 2.24 -11.21 17.46
CA TRP A 228 2.25 -11.99 16.24
C TRP A 228 1.62 -13.35 16.44
N ASN A 229 0.54 -13.59 15.74
CA ASN A 229 -0.10 -14.91 15.73
C ASN A 229 -0.52 -15.24 14.29
N TRP A 230 0.12 -16.24 13.70
CA TRP A 230 -0.14 -16.66 12.33
C TRP A 230 -1.61 -17.04 12.08
N ASP A 231 -2.33 -17.54 13.08
CA ASP A 231 -3.74 -17.90 12.92
C ASP A 231 -4.64 -16.65 12.69
N SER A 232 -4.22 -15.50 13.19
CA SER A 232 -4.97 -14.25 13.09
C SER A 232 -4.47 -13.31 12.01
N VAL A 233 -3.18 -13.32 11.67
CA VAL A 233 -2.60 -12.45 10.64
C VAL A 233 -3.28 -12.65 9.30
N LYS A 234 -3.69 -11.54 8.67
CA LYS A 234 -4.33 -11.51 7.34
C LYS A 234 -3.40 -10.97 6.27
N ILE A 235 -2.64 -9.93 6.61
CA ILE A 235 -1.73 -9.23 5.70
C ILE A 235 -0.41 -9.02 6.42
N VAL A 236 0.71 -9.33 5.76
CA VAL A 236 2.06 -8.97 6.18
C VAL A 236 2.52 -7.79 5.34
N HIS A 237 3.09 -6.76 5.98
CA HIS A 237 3.54 -5.54 5.33
C HIS A 237 5.03 -5.31 5.59
N PHE A 238 5.81 -5.25 4.51
CA PHE A 238 7.27 -5.12 4.50
C PHE A 238 7.70 -3.65 4.41
N GLN A 239 7.30 -2.84 5.39
CA GLN A 239 7.73 -1.44 5.43
C GLN A 239 9.24 -1.33 5.73
N TYR A 240 9.89 -0.26 5.26
CA TYR A 240 11.33 0.02 5.30
C TYR A 240 12.15 -0.95 4.44
N GLU A 241 12.80 -1.96 5.03
CA GLU A 241 13.54 -2.98 4.28
C GLU A 241 12.59 -3.86 3.48
N LYS A 242 12.96 -4.13 2.23
CA LYS A 242 12.10 -4.89 1.33
C LYS A 242 12.60 -6.34 1.18
N PRO A 243 11.71 -7.31 1.01
CA PRO A 243 12.09 -8.72 0.88
C PRO A 243 12.93 -9.02 -0.36
N TRP A 244 12.98 -8.10 -1.31
CA TRP A 244 13.81 -8.18 -2.52
C TRP A 244 15.15 -7.44 -2.42
N GLN A 245 15.49 -6.95 -1.24
CA GLN A 245 16.74 -6.22 -0.99
C GLN A 245 17.64 -6.98 -0.06
N ASP A 246 18.96 -6.78 -0.22
CA ASP A 246 19.93 -7.19 0.78
C ASP A 246 20.00 -6.14 1.90
N HIS A 247 19.90 -6.58 3.15
CA HIS A 247 19.91 -5.71 4.32
C HIS A 247 20.31 -6.49 5.60
N ASP A 248 20.71 -5.78 6.62
CA ASP A 248 21.20 -6.34 7.90
C ASP A 248 20.17 -7.15 8.72
N LYS A 249 18.89 -7.08 8.35
CA LYS A 249 17.79 -7.78 9.03
C LYS A 249 17.32 -9.05 8.31
N VAL A 250 17.96 -9.44 7.20
CA VAL A 250 17.54 -10.61 6.40
C VAL A 250 17.37 -11.85 7.28
N GLU A 251 18.33 -12.14 8.14
CA GLU A 251 18.25 -13.34 8.99
C GLU A 251 17.09 -13.30 9.99
N LYS A 252 16.83 -12.15 10.60
CA LYS A 252 15.70 -11.96 11.52
C LYS A 252 14.35 -12.09 10.83
N LEU A 253 14.27 -11.67 9.58
CA LEU A 253 13.06 -11.62 8.78
C LEU A 253 12.93 -12.82 7.83
N ARG A 254 13.86 -13.77 7.86
CA ARG A 254 13.93 -14.93 6.95
C ARG A 254 12.57 -15.60 6.74
N PRO A 255 11.80 -15.95 7.78
CA PRO A 255 10.50 -16.61 7.57
C PRO A 255 9.49 -15.75 6.79
N LEU A 256 9.52 -14.41 6.98
CA LEU A 256 8.63 -13.48 6.27
C LEU A 256 9.11 -13.28 4.83
N ILE A 257 10.43 -13.21 4.62
CA ILE A 257 11.05 -13.07 3.30
C ILE A 257 10.78 -14.34 2.47
N ASP A 258 10.94 -15.53 3.03
CA ASP A 258 10.66 -16.80 2.36
C ASP A 258 9.17 -16.91 1.99
N LEU A 259 8.28 -16.49 2.89
CA LEU A 259 6.86 -16.39 2.63
C LEU A 259 6.58 -15.47 1.41
N TRP A 260 7.19 -14.29 1.37
CA TRP A 260 7.04 -13.35 0.26
C TRP A 260 7.53 -13.95 -1.06
N HIS A 261 8.70 -14.60 -1.07
CA HIS A 261 9.25 -15.27 -2.24
C HIS A 261 8.35 -16.40 -2.77
N SER A 262 7.68 -17.12 -1.88
CA SER A 262 6.69 -18.13 -2.28
C SER A 262 5.58 -17.49 -3.12
N TYR A 263 5.00 -16.39 -2.66
CA TYR A 263 3.98 -15.66 -3.41
C TYR A 263 4.51 -15.05 -4.71
N LEU A 264 5.72 -14.48 -4.70
CA LEU A 264 6.34 -13.95 -5.93
C LEU A 264 6.46 -15.04 -7.00
N ASN A 265 6.81 -16.25 -6.60
CA ASN A 265 6.98 -17.40 -7.49
C ASN A 265 5.66 -18.12 -7.81
N GLY A 266 4.53 -17.62 -7.35
CA GLY A 266 3.22 -18.23 -7.60
C GLY A 266 3.00 -19.56 -6.85
N VAL A 267 3.74 -19.79 -5.75
CA VAL A 267 3.63 -20.97 -4.91
C VAL A 267 2.82 -20.64 -3.66
N SER A 268 1.79 -21.44 -3.38
CA SER A 268 1.02 -21.30 -2.13
C SER A 268 1.86 -21.81 -0.96
N PRO A 269 2.16 -20.94 0.03
CA PRO A 269 2.93 -21.37 1.19
C PRO A 269 2.10 -22.28 2.10
N ASP A 270 2.76 -23.20 2.77
CA ASP A 270 2.15 -23.98 3.87
C ASP A 270 2.13 -23.14 5.15
N LEU A 271 1.02 -22.47 5.39
CA LEU A 271 0.84 -21.62 6.57
C LEU A 271 0.86 -22.41 7.89
N SER A 272 0.56 -23.72 7.85
CA SER A 272 0.55 -24.57 9.05
C SER A 272 1.96 -24.87 9.58
N SER A 273 2.97 -24.75 8.72
CA SER A 273 4.37 -24.93 9.06
C SER A 273 5.02 -23.70 9.69
N LEU A 274 4.36 -22.52 9.61
CA LEU A 274 4.88 -21.27 10.14
C LEU A 274 4.84 -21.26 11.67
N LYS A 275 5.96 -20.89 12.28
CA LYS A 275 6.08 -20.74 13.74
C LYS A 275 5.98 -19.27 14.11
N ASN A 276 5.30 -18.99 15.22
CA ASN A 276 5.31 -17.65 15.79
C ASN A 276 6.75 -17.24 16.18
N PRO A 277 7.07 -15.95 16.15
CA PRO A 277 8.36 -15.47 16.61
C PRO A 277 8.54 -15.80 18.09
N SER A 278 9.79 -16.06 18.48
CA SER A 278 10.17 -16.39 19.86
C SER A 278 10.78 -15.17 20.56
#